data_a3a7fdaf64d36c7fe976103cf3d748e0
#
_entry.id   a3a7fdaf64d36c7fe976103cf3d748e0
#
_cell.length_a   1.000
_cell.length_b   1.000
_cell.length_c   1.000
_cell.angle_alpha   90.00
_cell.angle_beta   90.00
_cell.angle_gamma   90.00
#
_symmetry.space_group_name_H-M   'P 1'
#
loop_
_entity.id
_entity.type
_entity.pdbx_description
1 polymer ?
#
loop_
_entity_poly.entity_id
_entity_poly.type
_entity_poly.pdbx_seq_one_letter_code
_entity_poly.pdbx_strand_id
1 'polypeptide(L)'
;MKFQQKPSVCIPIISNPNKHPSDVSIIGMYFLFTDGEEQYINFTHPDEIDSDISLQDIHLHSKTLVFNKKTLVYNNITDGIDVNSYLHYYISDHINPHEFYPKGMEILAKKFYKIEDLGQVIPLSKQFEWARKIAKYVMRVYIENPIDQNCIDYCNDFINVFHEIEKNDILVGDETKKQNYMWYTATGRPSNAWDGFNFSAMNKKDGSRDKIRSRFEDGKIVQFDYDAFHIKLLAKILDYQFEYHPYEQIQNDLHMDIDYDQFKGKVFQNIYGTITPEFMNHTFFRSVQALIDEMYSLYETDGLVKSWFYEKRFSDIQDATPNKVFNYVLQSLETEYNVRKIKSILPHLKNKKSVFMMYLYDAFIFDIHPEEMNLIHILQSAFETDNMSVKIYSGDDFGHIKQI
;
A
#
# COMPACT_ATOMS: atom_id res chain seq x y z
N MET A 1 -20.73 16.49 18.96
CA MET A 1 -21.31 15.12 18.84
C MET A 1 -20.35 14.13 19.50
N LYS A 2 -20.83 12.95 20.01
CA LYS A 2 -19.96 11.98 20.72
C LYS A 2 -18.79 11.46 19.89
N PHE A 3 -18.98 11.22 18.58
CA PHE A 3 -17.96 10.71 17.67
C PHE A 3 -16.80 11.69 17.43
N GLN A 4 -16.92 12.94 17.81
CA GLN A 4 -15.83 13.93 17.82
C GLN A 4 -15.03 13.91 19.14
N GLN A 5 -15.65 13.46 20.23
CA GLN A 5 -15.12 13.59 21.58
C GLN A 5 -14.44 12.31 22.09
N LYS A 6 -14.84 11.15 21.57
CA LYS A 6 -14.35 9.86 22.04
C LYS A 6 -13.89 8.98 20.88
N PRO A 7 -12.80 8.21 21.05
CA PRO A 7 -12.43 7.17 20.11
C PRO A 7 -13.58 6.14 19.96
N SER A 8 -13.74 5.66 18.75
CA SER A 8 -14.76 4.68 18.40
C SER A 8 -14.27 3.81 17.23
N VAL A 9 -14.99 2.73 16.95
CA VAL A 9 -14.93 2.04 15.67
C VAL A 9 -16.09 2.52 14.82
N CYS A 10 -15.81 3.05 13.65
CA CYS A 10 -16.77 3.56 12.68
C CYS A 10 -16.84 2.61 11.46
N ILE A 11 -18.04 2.17 11.13
CA ILE A 11 -18.30 1.35 9.95
C ILE A 11 -19.23 2.16 9.02
N PRO A 12 -18.70 2.72 7.91
CA PRO A 12 -19.53 3.33 6.89
C PRO A 12 -20.45 2.29 6.24
N ILE A 13 -21.71 2.61 6.15
CA ILE A 13 -22.73 1.84 5.43
C ILE A 13 -22.78 2.41 4.01
N ILE A 14 -22.45 1.60 3.03
CA ILE A 14 -22.27 2.04 1.64
C ILE A 14 -23.31 1.45 0.70
N SER A 15 -23.63 2.18 -0.37
CA SER A 15 -24.68 1.82 -1.31
C SER A 15 -24.37 0.55 -2.10
N ASN A 16 -23.15 0.39 -2.55
CA ASN A 16 -22.70 -0.78 -3.32
C ASN A 16 -21.23 -1.07 -3.07
N PRO A 17 -20.92 -2.03 -2.18
CA PRO A 17 -19.54 -2.36 -1.84
C PRO A 17 -18.74 -3.04 -2.97
N ASN A 18 -19.35 -3.31 -4.14
CA ASN A 18 -18.67 -3.86 -5.33
C ASN A 18 -18.06 -2.81 -6.24
N LYS A 19 -18.39 -1.55 -6.02
CA LYS A 19 -17.84 -0.46 -6.82
C LYS A 19 -16.52 0.03 -6.22
N HIS A 20 -15.75 0.70 -7.06
CA HIS A 20 -14.57 1.41 -6.60
C HIS A 20 -14.95 2.39 -5.47
N PRO A 21 -14.12 2.61 -4.43
CA PRO A 21 -14.43 3.52 -3.32
C PRO A 21 -14.87 4.94 -3.72
N SER A 22 -14.43 5.43 -4.90
CA SER A 22 -14.89 6.72 -5.47
C SER A 22 -16.31 6.68 -6.03
N ASP A 23 -16.88 5.51 -6.30
CA ASP A 23 -18.14 5.34 -7.02
C ASP A 23 -19.28 4.86 -6.10
N VAL A 24 -19.02 4.85 -4.80
CA VAL A 24 -20.03 4.46 -3.79
C VAL A 24 -20.48 5.66 -2.99
N SER A 25 -21.76 5.66 -2.60
CA SER A 25 -22.33 6.62 -1.66
C SER A 25 -22.31 6.04 -0.25
N ILE A 26 -21.95 6.88 0.73
CA ILE A 26 -22.11 6.56 2.15
C ILE A 26 -23.54 6.89 2.51
N ILE A 27 -24.35 5.86 2.81
CA ILE A 27 -25.78 5.97 3.11
C ILE A 27 -26.09 5.98 4.60
N GLY A 28 -25.09 5.71 5.43
CA GLY A 28 -25.15 5.80 6.88
C GLY A 28 -23.80 5.51 7.53
N MET A 29 -23.72 5.68 8.84
CA MET A 29 -22.54 5.33 9.64
C MET A 29 -22.94 4.68 10.96
N TYR A 30 -22.34 3.53 11.25
CA TYR A 30 -22.46 2.84 12.54
C TYR A 30 -21.21 3.09 13.38
N PHE A 31 -21.39 3.38 14.67
CA PHE A 31 -20.34 3.63 15.64
C PHE A 31 -20.46 2.68 16.83
N LEU A 32 -19.32 2.11 17.26
CA LEU A 32 -19.17 1.47 18.56
C LEU A 32 -18.12 2.24 19.37
N PHE A 33 -18.53 2.82 20.48
CA PHE A 33 -17.63 3.59 21.35
C PHE A 33 -16.90 2.69 22.34
N THR A 34 -15.82 3.19 22.93
CA THR A 34 -14.98 2.46 23.90
C THR A 34 -15.74 2.11 25.19
N ASP A 35 -16.82 2.80 25.50
CA ASP A 35 -17.71 2.50 26.65
C ASP A 35 -18.81 1.47 26.30
N GLY A 36 -18.78 0.92 25.09
CA GLY A 36 -19.76 -0.08 24.61
C GLY A 36 -21.06 0.50 24.07
N GLU A 37 -21.23 1.83 24.07
CA GLU A 37 -22.38 2.48 23.45
C GLU A 37 -22.34 2.32 21.93
N GLU A 38 -23.50 2.11 21.31
CA GLU A 38 -23.67 2.03 19.87
C GLU A 38 -24.47 3.24 19.39
N GLN A 39 -24.10 3.80 18.25
CA GLN A 39 -24.83 4.87 17.57
C GLN A 39 -24.89 4.60 16.07
N TYR A 40 -26.02 4.92 15.46
CA TYR A 40 -26.18 4.93 14.00
C TYR A 40 -26.62 6.31 13.54
N ILE A 41 -26.09 6.76 12.42
CA ILE A 41 -26.50 7.96 11.71
C ILE A 41 -26.95 7.52 10.33
N ASN A 42 -28.23 7.76 10.01
CA ASN A 42 -28.75 7.55 8.67
C ASN A 42 -28.58 8.80 7.83
N PHE A 43 -28.12 8.63 6.60
CA PHE A 43 -28.08 9.73 5.62
C PHE A 43 -29.18 9.53 4.56
N THR A 44 -29.25 8.34 3.97
CA THR A 44 -30.19 8.05 2.88
C THR A 44 -30.57 6.56 2.79
N HIS A 45 -30.35 5.77 3.84
CA HIS A 45 -30.74 4.36 3.82
C HIS A 45 -32.26 4.24 3.89
N PRO A 46 -32.93 3.50 2.97
CA PRO A 46 -34.38 3.51 2.84
C PRO A 46 -35.15 2.87 4.02
N ASP A 47 -34.48 2.08 4.87
CA ASP A 47 -35.11 1.42 6.03
C ASP A 47 -35.27 2.33 7.26
N GLU A 48 -34.72 3.54 7.24
CA GLU A 48 -34.69 4.47 8.35
C GLU A 48 -34.97 5.91 7.89
N ILE A 49 -35.43 6.74 8.81
CA ILE A 49 -35.63 8.18 8.57
C ILE A 49 -34.24 8.86 8.49
N ASP A 50 -34.05 9.74 7.52
CA ASP A 50 -32.83 10.51 7.38
C ASP A 50 -32.56 11.36 8.64
N SER A 51 -31.28 11.40 9.05
CA SER A 51 -30.88 12.27 10.13
C SER A 51 -30.78 13.71 9.65
N ASP A 52 -30.90 14.69 10.56
CA ASP A 52 -30.65 16.10 10.28
C ASP A 52 -29.15 16.42 10.07
N ILE A 53 -28.29 15.40 10.15
CA ILE A 53 -26.83 15.51 10.04
C ILE A 53 -26.44 15.15 8.61
N SER A 54 -25.77 16.07 7.91
CA SER A 54 -25.21 15.76 6.60
C SER A 54 -23.86 15.06 6.72
N LEU A 55 -23.46 14.32 5.68
CA LEU A 55 -22.17 13.64 5.65
C LEU A 55 -21.00 14.64 5.79
N GLN A 56 -21.15 15.86 5.27
CA GLN A 56 -20.16 16.93 5.36
C GLN A 56 -19.96 17.49 6.77
N ASP A 57 -20.95 17.29 7.67
CA ASP A 57 -20.87 17.72 9.07
C ASP A 57 -20.17 16.68 9.97
N ILE A 58 -19.77 15.55 9.39
CA ILE A 58 -19.10 14.48 10.12
C ILE A 58 -17.63 14.82 10.32
N HIS A 59 -17.23 14.98 11.58
CA HIS A 59 -15.85 15.10 12.03
C HIS A 59 -15.56 13.99 13.04
N LEU A 60 -14.61 13.14 12.74
CA LEU A 60 -14.27 12.00 13.59
C LEU A 60 -13.16 12.38 14.59
N HIS A 61 -13.12 11.70 15.72
CA HIS A 61 -11.97 11.76 16.61
C HIS A 61 -10.74 11.17 15.90
N SER A 62 -9.55 11.77 16.08
CA SER A 62 -8.32 11.37 15.37
C SER A 62 -7.91 9.90 15.58
N LYS A 63 -8.34 9.29 16.69
CA LYS A 63 -8.13 7.87 17.00
C LYS A 63 -9.36 6.99 16.72
N THR A 64 -10.36 7.48 15.99
CA THR A 64 -11.45 6.62 15.52
C THR A 64 -10.95 5.67 14.47
N LEU A 65 -11.18 4.37 14.67
CA LEU A 65 -10.86 3.32 13.72
C LEU A 65 -11.98 3.20 12.68
N VAL A 66 -11.68 3.43 11.42
CA VAL A 66 -12.67 3.50 10.32
C VAL A 66 -12.48 2.31 9.39
N PHE A 67 -13.50 1.47 9.27
CA PHE A 67 -13.52 0.42 8.26
C PHE A 67 -13.80 1.02 6.87
N ASN A 68 -13.07 0.56 5.85
CA ASN A 68 -13.14 1.12 4.48
C ASN A 68 -12.89 2.64 4.45
N LYS A 69 -11.86 3.11 5.16
CA LYS A 69 -11.53 4.54 5.23
C LYS A 69 -11.34 5.20 3.86
N LYS A 70 -10.89 4.47 2.84
CA LYS A 70 -10.77 5.01 1.47
C LYS A 70 -12.07 5.65 0.98
N THR A 71 -13.21 5.01 1.23
CA THR A 71 -14.52 5.59 0.86
C THR A 71 -14.78 6.93 1.53
N LEU A 72 -14.37 7.09 2.79
CA LEU A 72 -14.48 8.37 3.49
C LEU A 72 -13.57 9.44 2.87
N VAL A 73 -12.32 9.06 2.54
CA VAL A 73 -11.35 9.98 1.92
C VAL A 73 -11.85 10.48 0.56
N TYR A 74 -12.45 9.63 -0.27
CA TYR A 74 -13.10 10.05 -1.51
C TYR A 74 -14.31 10.97 -1.30
N ASN A 75 -14.90 10.95 -0.10
CA ASN A 75 -15.97 11.86 0.32
C ASN A 75 -15.46 13.03 1.18
N ASN A 76 -14.16 13.35 1.11
CA ASN A 76 -13.48 14.44 1.82
C ASN A 76 -13.48 14.33 3.36
N ILE A 77 -13.71 13.13 3.92
CA ILE A 77 -13.58 12.87 5.35
C ILE A 77 -12.23 12.18 5.58
N THR A 78 -11.24 12.96 6.01
CA THR A 78 -9.86 12.48 6.18
C THR A 78 -9.52 12.06 7.60
N ASP A 79 -10.35 12.40 8.59
CA ASP A 79 -10.17 12.05 9.99
C ASP A 79 -10.26 10.55 10.24
N GLY A 80 -9.69 10.10 11.37
CA GLY A 80 -9.71 8.70 11.78
C GLY A 80 -8.58 7.86 11.16
N ILE A 81 -8.51 6.60 11.51
CA ILE A 81 -7.44 5.64 11.17
C ILE A 81 -8.07 4.46 10.44
N ASP A 82 -7.46 4.02 9.33
CA ASP A 82 -7.94 2.86 8.59
C ASP A 82 -7.80 1.57 9.40
N VAL A 83 -8.92 0.83 9.54
CA VAL A 83 -8.98 -0.41 10.32
C VAL A 83 -8.01 -1.46 9.79
N ASN A 84 -7.97 -1.68 8.47
CA ASN A 84 -7.12 -2.72 7.91
C ASN A 84 -5.64 -2.37 8.03
N SER A 85 -5.28 -1.11 7.87
CA SER A 85 -3.90 -0.65 8.13
C SER A 85 -3.52 -0.79 9.60
N TYR A 86 -4.45 -0.47 10.52
CA TYR A 86 -4.25 -0.64 11.95
C TYR A 86 -4.03 -2.11 12.34
N LEU A 87 -4.89 -3.02 11.87
CA LEU A 87 -4.74 -4.45 12.13
C LEU A 87 -3.45 -5.00 11.51
N HIS A 88 -3.14 -4.58 10.28
CA HIS A 88 -1.90 -4.96 9.63
C HIS A 88 -0.65 -4.48 10.37
N TYR A 89 -0.72 -3.28 10.97
CA TYR A 89 0.38 -2.72 11.74
C TYR A 89 0.68 -3.53 13.01
N TYR A 90 -0.35 -3.89 13.79
CA TYR A 90 -0.18 -4.52 15.10
C TYR A 90 -0.14 -6.04 15.07
N ILE A 91 -0.95 -6.68 14.22
CA ILE A 91 -1.17 -8.13 14.24
C ILE A 91 -0.93 -8.81 12.88
N SER A 92 -0.38 -8.08 11.90
CA SER A 92 -0.13 -8.60 10.54
C SER A 92 -1.35 -9.22 9.85
N ASP A 93 -2.54 -8.77 10.21
CA ASP A 93 -3.82 -9.28 9.74
C ASP A 93 -4.66 -8.17 9.08
N HIS A 94 -5.77 -8.52 8.51
CA HIS A 94 -6.76 -7.61 7.95
C HIS A 94 -8.15 -8.25 8.01
N ILE A 95 -9.18 -7.43 7.96
CA ILE A 95 -10.54 -7.95 7.88
C ILE A 95 -10.83 -8.36 6.45
N ASN A 96 -11.06 -9.66 6.26
CA ASN A 96 -11.76 -10.15 5.10
C ASN A 96 -13.28 -10.00 5.36
N PRO A 97 -13.99 -9.13 4.64
CA PRO A 97 -15.41 -8.91 4.89
C PRO A 97 -16.25 -10.18 4.89
N HIS A 98 -15.86 -11.19 4.12
CA HIS A 98 -16.58 -12.46 4.01
C HIS A 98 -16.66 -13.26 5.30
N GLU A 99 -15.64 -13.16 6.16
CA GLU A 99 -15.59 -13.89 7.43
C GLU A 99 -16.58 -13.35 8.45
N PHE A 100 -17.00 -12.11 8.27
CA PHE A 100 -17.89 -11.41 9.19
C PHE A 100 -19.33 -11.31 8.69
N TYR A 101 -19.62 -11.67 7.45
CA TYR A 101 -20.96 -11.57 6.91
C TYR A 101 -21.93 -12.50 7.64
N PRO A 102 -23.16 -12.03 7.94
CA PRO A 102 -24.20 -12.90 8.45
C PRO A 102 -24.50 -14.06 7.50
N LYS A 103 -24.92 -15.18 8.06
CA LYS A 103 -25.32 -16.35 7.28
C LYS A 103 -26.36 -15.98 6.21
N GLY A 104 -26.04 -16.22 4.96
CA GLY A 104 -26.82 -15.80 3.78
C GLY A 104 -26.24 -14.60 3.04
N MET A 105 -25.52 -13.67 3.68
CA MET A 105 -24.70 -12.65 2.99
C MET A 105 -23.42 -13.22 2.39
N GLU A 106 -22.90 -14.33 2.93
CA GLU A 106 -21.80 -15.08 2.31
C GLU A 106 -22.10 -15.50 0.87
N ILE A 107 -23.37 -15.84 0.59
CA ILE A 107 -23.83 -16.20 -0.76
C ILE A 107 -23.87 -14.97 -1.66
N LEU A 108 -24.33 -13.85 -1.12
CA LEU A 108 -24.30 -12.55 -1.82
C LEU A 108 -22.85 -12.12 -2.06
N ALA A 109 -22.00 -12.20 -1.06
CA ALA A 109 -20.60 -11.85 -1.18
C ALA A 109 -19.84 -12.73 -2.18
N LYS A 110 -20.08 -14.04 -2.22
CA LYS A 110 -19.48 -14.94 -3.24
C LYS A 110 -20.00 -14.64 -4.66
N LYS A 111 -21.25 -14.24 -4.81
CA LYS A 111 -21.80 -13.71 -6.06
C LYS A 111 -21.28 -12.30 -6.37
N PHE A 112 -20.95 -11.55 -5.36
CA PHE A 112 -20.53 -10.19 -5.35
C PHE A 112 -19.28 -9.94 -6.21
N TYR A 113 -18.29 -10.83 -6.20
CA TYR A 113 -17.11 -10.75 -7.08
C TYR A 113 -17.41 -11.07 -8.55
N LYS A 114 -18.67 -11.46 -8.88
CA LYS A 114 -19.05 -11.90 -10.23
C LYS A 114 -20.28 -11.17 -10.79
N ILE A 115 -20.94 -10.28 -10.04
CA ILE A 115 -22.16 -9.61 -10.48
C ILE A 115 -21.91 -8.11 -10.56
N GLU A 116 -22.04 -7.58 -11.76
CA GLU A 116 -21.78 -6.17 -12.09
C GLU A 116 -22.80 -5.19 -11.44
N ASP A 117 -23.96 -5.65 -11.00
CA ASP A 117 -25.00 -4.77 -10.48
C ASP A 117 -25.88 -5.44 -9.43
N LEU A 118 -25.57 -5.22 -8.16
CA LEU A 118 -26.54 -5.32 -7.11
C LEU A 118 -27.20 -3.95 -6.93
N GLY A 119 -28.09 -3.57 -7.82
CA GLY A 119 -28.87 -2.34 -7.69
C GLY A 119 -29.80 -2.31 -6.47
N GLN A 120 -29.53 -3.15 -5.45
CA GLN A 120 -30.27 -3.24 -4.21
C GLN A 120 -29.37 -2.96 -3.03
N VAL A 121 -29.73 -1.94 -2.27
CA VAL A 121 -29.17 -1.67 -0.95
C VAL A 121 -29.46 -2.85 -0.04
N ILE A 122 -28.44 -3.34 0.67
CA ILE A 122 -28.59 -4.47 1.61
C ILE A 122 -29.46 -4.00 2.79
N PRO A 123 -30.45 -4.78 3.26
CA PRO A 123 -31.28 -4.40 4.40
C PRO A 123 -30.48 -3.98 5.62
N LEU A 124 -30.84 -2.87 6.25
CA LEU A 124 -30.13 -2.26 7.36
C LEU A 124 -29.90 -3.22 8.54
N SER A 125 -30.87 -4.06 8.85
CA SER A 125 -30.75 -5.09 9.90
C SER A 125 -29.58 -6.04 9.66
N LYS A 126 -29.28 -6.40 8.39
CA LYS A 126 -28.18 -7.25 8.00
C LYS A 126 -26.86 -6.49 8.04
N GLN A 127 -26.86 -5.23 7.62
CA GLN A 127 -25.69 -4.37 7.71
C GLN A 127 -25.29 -4.10 9.16
N PHE A 128 -26.26 -3.92 10.07
CA PHE A 128 -25.98 -3.78 11.51
C PHE A 128 -25.38 -5.03 12.13
N GLU A 129 -25.91 -6.20 11.79
CA GLU A 129 -25.34 -7.46 12.29
C GLU A 129 -23.86 -7.60 11.90
N TRP A 130 -23.56 -7.30 10.65
CA TRP A 130 -22.22 -7.31 10.10
C TRP A 130 -21.31 -6.22 10.72
N ALA A 131 -21.77 -4.97 10.73
CA ALA A 131 -21.01 -3.85 11.28
C ALA A 131 -20.68 -4.07 12.76
N ARG A 132 -21.64 -4.58 13.55
CA ARG A 132 -21.45 -4.90 14.97
C ARG A 132 -20.41 -5.99 15.19
N LYS A 133 -20.36 -7.02 14.35
CA LYS A 133 -19.35 -8.08 14.43
C LYS A 133 -17.95 -7.51 14.17
N ILE A 134 -17.78 -6.76 13.09
CA ILE A 134 -16.50 -6.11 12.77
C ILE A 134 -16.09 -5.15 13.90
N ALA A 135 -16.98 -4.26 14.30
CA ALA A 135 -16.67 -3.26 15.32
C ALA A 135 -16.23 -3.90 16.65
N LYS A 136 -16.92 -4.98 17.09
CA LYS A 136 -16.53 -5.71 18.30
C LYS A 136 -15.18 -6.41 18.18
N TYR A 137 -14.87 -6.98 17.03
CA TYR A 137 -13.54 -7.58 16.77
C TYR A 137 -12.45 -6.51 16.84
N VAL A 138 -12.61 -5.43 16.10
CA VAL A 138 -11.65 -4.32 16.07
C VAL A 138 -11.48 -3.69 17.45
N MET A 139 -12.57 -3.48 18.19
CA MET A 139 -12.51 -2.93 19.54
C MET A 139 -11.72 -3.81 20.51
N ARG A 140 -11.85 -5.14 20.41
CA ARG A 140 -11.04 -6.06 21.23
C ARG A 140 -9.54 -5.90 20.94
N VAL A 141 -9.17 -5.87 19.65
CA VAL A 141 -7.76 -5.65 19.26
C VAL A 141 -7.26 -4.28 19.74
N TYR A 142 -8.11 -3.25 19.67
CA TYR A 142 -7.77 -1.89 20.13
C TYR A 142 -7.50 -1.81 21.63
N ILE A 143 -8.23 -2.55 22.45
CA ILE A 143 -8.02 -2.59 23.92
C ILE A 143 -6.63 -3.19 24.23
N GLU A 144 -6.22 -4.21 23.50
CA GLU A 144 -4.94 -4.88 23.66
C GLU A 144 -3.76 -4.11 23.03
N ASN A 145 -4.03 -3.34 21.98
CA ASN A 145 -3.04 -2.60 21.21
C ASN A 145 -3.46 -1.12 21.03
N PRO A 146 -3.26 -0.28 22.07
CA PRO A 146 -3.60 1.14 21.96
C PRO A 146 -2.81 1.84 20.87
N ILE A 147 -3.48 2.72 20.13
CA ILE A 147 -2.90 3.47 19.01
C ILE A 147 -1.79 4.39 19.52
N ASP A 148 -0.57 4.19 19.04
CA ASP A 148 0.60 5.05 19.20
C ASP A 148 0.83 5.96 17.97
N GLN A 149 1.84 6.82 18.05
CA GLN A 149 2.13 7.77 16.98
C GLN A 149 2.66 7.07 15.72
N ASN A 150 3.49 6.04 15.84
CA ASN A 150 4.01 5.29 14.71
C ASN A 150 2.89 4.61 13.92
N CYS A 151 1.90 4.06 14.63
CA CYS A 151 0.70 3.50 14.00
C CYS A 151 -0.11 4.57 13.26
N ILE A 152 -0.30 5.75 13.84
CA ILE A 152 -0.99 6.87 13.20
C ILE A 152 -0.25 7.27 11.91
N ASP A 153 1.07 7.45 11.99
CA ASP A 153 1.89 7.85 10.86
C ASP A 153 1.86 6.80 9.76
N TYR A 154 2.02 5.52 10.10
CA TYR A 154 1.88 4.40 9.15
C TYR A 154 0.54 4.43 8.43
N CYS A 155 -0.57 4.41 9.18
CA CYS A 155 -1.91 4.34 8.60
C CYS A 155 -2.22 5.55 7.72
N ASN A 156 -1.85 6.76 8.15
CA ASN A 156 -2.12 7.99 7.42
C ASN A 156 -1.22 8.14 6.19
N ASP A 157 0.06 7.83 6.29
CA ASP A 157 0.99 7.95 5.17
C ASP A 157 0.60 7.00 4.04
N PHE A 158 0.30 5.74 4.37
CA PHE A 158 -0.10 4.76 3.37
C PHE A 158 -1.41 5.15 2.68
N ILE A 159 -2.46 5.47 3.44
CA ILE A 159 -3.76 5.79 2.82
C ILE A 159 -3.69 7.07 1.98
N ASN A 160 -2.97 8.09 2.44
CA ASN A 160 -2.86 9.35 1.72
C ASN A 160 -2.03 9.19 0.44
N VAL A 161 -0.90 8.48 0.51
CA VAL A 161 -0.05 8.23 -0.66
C VAL A 161 -0.80 7.44 -1.72
N PHE A 162 -1.43 6.33 -1.34
CA PHE A 162 -2.14 5.51 -2.34
C PHE A 162 -3.39 6.20 -2.87
N HIS A 163 -4.12 6.96 -2.04
CA HIS A 163 -5.24 7.77 -2.51
C HIS A 163 -4.79 8.80 -3.57
N GLU A 164 -3.67 9.48 -3.35
CA GLU A 164 -3.13 10.46 -4.32
C GLU A 164 -2.76 9.82 -5.67
N ILE A 165 -2.37 8.56 -5.69
CA ILE A 165 -2.12 7.81 -6.92
C ILE A 165 -3.45 7.35 -7.55
N GLU A 166 -4.32 6.75 -6.75
CA GLU A 166 -5.58 6.12 -7.20
C GLU A 166 -6.59 7.12 -7.78
N LYS A 167 -6.57 8.37 -7.35
CA LYS A 167 -7.45 9.41 -7.91
C LYS A 167 -7.14 9.75 -9.37
N ASN A 168 -5.98 9.29 -9.87
CA ASN A 168 -5.54 9.51 -11.23
C ASN A 168 -5.83 8.26 -12.07
N ASP A 169 -6.97 8.26 -12.77
CA ASP A 169 -7.32 7.18 -13.68
C ASP A 169 -6.22 6.94 -14.72
N ILE A 170 -6.06 5.70 -15.19
CA ILE A 170 -5.09 5.32 -16.21
C ILE A 170 -5.81 5.12 -17.53
N LEU A 171 -5.30 5.76 -18.59
CA LEU A 171 -5.79 5.54 -19.95
C LEU A 171 -5.18 4.24 -20.51
N VAL A 172 -6.04 3.27 -20.82
CA VAL A 172 -5.68 1.98 -21.41
C VAL A 172 -6.45 1.80 -22.74
N GLY A 173 -5.79 2.06 -23.85
CA GLY A 173 -6.48 2.22 -25.14
C GLY A 173 -7.40 3.43 -25.08
N ASP A 174 -8.69 3.21 -25.33
CA ASP A 174 -9.72 4.26 -25.31
C ASP A 174 -10.54 4.27 -23.99
N GLU A 175 -10.17 3.44 -23.02
CA GLU A 175 -10.86 3.32 -21.73
C GLU A 175 -10.01 3.84 -20.57
N THR A 176 -10.67 4.43 -19.59
CA THR A 176 -10.04 4.75 -18.31
C THR A 176 -10.20 3.60 -17.32
N LYS A 177 -9.13 3.25 -16.64
CA LYS A 177 -9.13 2.21 -15.61
C LYS A 177 -8.74 2.81 -14.26
N LYS A 178 -9.46 2.45 -13.21
CA LYS A 178 -9.17 2.85 -11.83
C LYS A 178 -8.22 1.87 -11.17
N GLN A 179 -7.42 2.38 -10.25
CA GLN A 179 -6.56 1.59 -9.38
C GLN A 179 -7.16 1.53 -7.98
N ASN A 180 -6.93 0.42 -7.28
CA ASN A 180 -7.26 0.31 -5.88
C ASN A 180 -6.17 -0.52 -5.18
N TYR A 181 -5.19 0.15 -4.60
CA TYR A 181 -4.08 -0.48 -3.90
C TYR A 181 -4.50 -1.04 -2.55
N MET A 182 -4.03 -2.25 -2.27
CA MET A 182 -4.15 -2.90 -0.99
C MET A 182 -2.74 -3.23 -0.47
N TRP A 183 -2.32 -2.65 0.65
CA TRP A 183 -0.98 -2.83 1.22
C TRP A 183 -0.95 -3.74 2.46
N TYR A 184 -2.09 -4.12 2.99
CA TYR A 184 -2.21 -5.08 4.09
C TYR A 184 -2.09 -6.53 3.58
N THR A 185 -0.97 -6.80 2.92
CA THR A 185 -0.53 -8.11 2.46
C THR A 185 0.47 -8.71 3.43
N ALA A 186 0.73 -10.00 3.37
CA ALA A 186 1.65 -10.68 4.29
C ALA A 186 3.03 -10.00 4.39
N THR A 187 3.52 -9.43 3.29
CA THR A 187 4.83 -8.77 3.23
C THR A 187 4.74 -7.24 3.21
N GLY A 188 3.54 -6.65 3.27
CA GLY A 188 3.35 -5.21 3.15
C GLY A 188 3.54 -4.64 1.73
N ARG A 189 3.88 -5.46 0.73
CA ARG A 189 3.94 -5.00 -0.67
C ARG A 189 2.54 -4.74 -1.19
N PRO A 190 2.27 -3.56 -1.77
CA PRO A 190 0.96 -3.25 -2.32
C PRO A 190 0.60 -4.19 -3.48
N SER A 191 -0.64 -4.64 -3.46
CA SER A 191 -1.29 -5.31 -4.59
C SER A 191 -2.54 -4.55 -4.97
N ASN A 192 -3.13 -4.84 -6.13
CA ASN A 192 -4.43 -4.28 -6.45
C ASN A 192 -5.53 -5.03 -5.70
N ALA A 193 -6.48 -4.28 -5.13
CA ALA A 193 -7.70 -4.86 -4.63
C ALA A 193 -8.48 -5.51 -5.79
N TRP A 194 -9.31 -6.49 -5.47
CA TRP A 194 -10.02 -7.35 -6.42
C TRP A 194 -10.89 -6.60 -7.45
N ASP A 195 -11.31 -5.38 -7.16
CA ASP A 195 -12.09 -4.50 -8.04
C ASP A 195 -11.23 -3.54 -8.86
N GLY A 196 -9.91 -3.49 -8.60
CA GLY A 196 -8.95 -2.67 -9.30
C GLY A 196 -8.31 -3.38 -10.51
N PHE A 197 -7.87 -2.60 -11.49
CA PHE A 197 -7.08 -3.14 -12.61
C PHE A 197 -5.67 -3.51 -12.15
N ASN A 198 -5.27 -4.77 -12.37
CA ASN A 198 -3.97 -5.25 -11.88
C ASN A 198 -2.83 -4.91 -12.85
N PHE A 199 -2.31 -3.70 -12.74
CA PHE A 199 -1.19 -3.23 -13.57
C PHE A 199 0.12 -3.98 -13.29
N SER A 200 0.33 -4.47 -12.06
CA SER A 200 1.54 -5.20 -11.71
C SER A 200 1.63 -6.58 -12.39
N ALA A 201 0.49 -7.15 -12.79
CA ALA A 201 0.41 -8.41 -13.50
C ALA A 201 0.55 -8.27 -15.03
N MET A 202 0.64 -7.06 -15.57
CA MET A 202 0.80 -6.85 -17.01
C MET A 202 2.17 -7.34 -17.49
N ASN A 203 2.15 -8.23 -18.47
CA ASN A 203 3.37 -8.78 -19.03
C ASN A 203 4.11 -7.72 -19.88
N LYS A 204 5.44 -7.70 -19.75
CA LYS A 204 6.30 -6.80 -20.55
C LYS A 204 6.40 -7.21 -22.03
N LYS A 205 6.07 -8.46 -22.35
CA LYS A 205 6.37 -9.07 -23.67
C LYS A 205 5.14 -9.33 -24.54
N ASP A 206 3.92 -9.16 -24.02
CA ASP A 206 2.68 -9.49 -24.76
C ASP A 206 1.98 -8.26 -25.39
N GLY A 207 2.60 -7.09 -25.31
CA GLY A 207 2.05 -5.83 -25.82
C GLY A 207 0.91 -5.24 -24.98
N SER A 208 0.59 -5.82 -23.82
CA SER A 208 -0.46 -5.29 -22.95
C SER A 208 -0.13 -3.88 -22.44
N ARG A 209 1.16 -3.59 -22.23
CA ARG A 209 1.65 -2.29 -21.77
C ARG A 209 1.59 -1.20 -22.83
N ASP A 210 1.60 -1.55 -24.12
CA ASP A 210 1.55 -0.61 -25.24
C ASP A 210 0.22 0.15 -25.28
N LYS A 211 -0.81 -0.38 -24.63
CA LYS A 211 -2.12 0.25 -24.50
C LYS A 211 -2.18 1.38 -23.48
N ILE A 212 -1.19 1.46 -22.58
CA ILE A 212 -1.13 2.52 -21.58
C ILE A 212 -0.40 3.72 -22.17
N ARG A 213 -1.15 4.80 -22.40
CA ARG A 213 -0.65 6.01 -23.07
C ARG A 213 -0.85 7.24 -22.19
N SER A 214 -0.13 8.30 -22.53
CA SER A 214 -0.39 9.61 -21.94
C SER A 214 -1.82 10.06 -22.25
N ARG A 215 -2.46 10.68 -21.27
CA ARG A 215 -3.77 11.37 -21.43
C ARG A 215 -3.65 12.71 -22.15
N PHE A 216 -2.43 13.19 -22.31
CA PHE A 216 -2.15 14.47 -22.94
C PHE A 216 -1.64 14.26 -24.37
N GLU A 217 -2.09 15.12 -25.29
CA GLU A 217 -1.49 15.21 -26.60
C GLU A 217 -0.01 15.60 -26.44
N ASP A 218 0.90 14.88 -27.10
CA ASP A 218 2.35 15.02 -26.97
C ASP A 218 2.92 14.82 -25.55
N GLY A 219 2.12 14.33 -24.59
CA GLY A 219 2.57 13.97 -23.26
C GLY A 219 3.50 12.75 -23.26
N LYS A 220 4.17 12.49 -22.15
CA LYS A 220 5.10 11.36 -22.01
C LYS A 220 4.79 10.54 -20.79
N ILE A 221 4.83 9.22 -20.94
CA ILE A 221 4.95 8.29 -19.80
C ILE A 221 6.39 8.26 -19.37
N VAL A 222 6.65 8.59 -18.11
CA VAL A 222 7.99 8.63 -17.52
C VAL A 222 8.06 7.68 -16.34
N GLN A 223 9.01 6.76 -16.36
CA GLN A 223 9.28 5.82 -15.27
C GLN A 223 10.59 6.20 -14.60
N PHE A 224 10.56 6.30 -13.27
CA PHE A 224 11.73 6.32 -12.41
C PHE A 224 11.86 4.94 -11.76
N ASP A 225 13.04 4.32 -11.87
CA ASP A 225 13.31 2.96 -11.41
C ASP A 225 14.58 2.98 -10.56
N TYR A 226 14.51 2.58 -9.30
CA TYR A 226 15.68 2.58 -8.43
C TYR A 226 16.73 1.59 -8.91
N ASP A 227 17.96 2.08 -9.00
CA ASP A 227 19.12 1.25 -9.36
C ASP A 227 19.69 0.56 -8.12
N ALA A 228 19.79 -0.78 -8.17
CA ALA A 228 20.28 -1.64 -7.08
C ALA A 228 19.54 -1.43 -5.74
N PHE A 229 18.20 -1.22 -5.79
CA PHE A 229 17.40 -0.74 -4.67
C PHE A 229 17.59 -1.52 -3.37
N HIS A 230 17.35 -2.85 -3.38
CA HIS A 230 17.44 -3.64 -2.16
C HIS A 230 18.84 -3.70 -1.55
N ILE A 231 19.88 -3.69 -2.40
CA ILE A 231 21.27 -3.66 -1.91
C ILE A 231 21.55 -2.34 -1.21
N LYS A 232 21.16 -1.22 -1.83
CA LYS A 232 21.35 0.12 -1.25
C LYS A 232 20.52 0.32 0.03
N LEU A 233 19.30 -0.24 0.04
CA LEU A 233 18.42 -0.18 1.21
C LEU A 233 19.02 -0.98 2.37
N LEU A 234 19.53 -2.19 2.12
CA LEU A 234 20.24 -2.99 3.13
C LEU A 234 21.54 -2.31 3.56
N ALA A 235 22.30 -1.74 2.63
CA ALA A 235 23.54 -1.01 2.94
C ALA A 235 23.25 0.16 3.89
N LYS A 236 22.16 0.90 3.64
CA LYS A 236 21.71 1.99 4.55
C LYS A 236 21.39 1.49 5.96
N ILE A 237 20.72 0.34 6.10
CA ILE A 237 20.39 -0.24 7.41
C ILE A 237 21.63 -0.75 8.14
N LEU A 238 22.56 -1.36 7.39
CA LEU A 238 23.79 -1.94 7.93
C LEU A 238 24.90 -0.92 8.15
N ASP A 239 24.66 0.36 7.84
CA ASP A 239 25.68 1.42 7.77
C ASP A 239 26.88 1.00 6.93
N TYR A 240 26.60 0.25 5.84
CA TYR A 240 27.61 -0.24 4.90
C TYR A 240 27.74 0.72 3.71
N GLN A 241 28.95 1.07 3.33
CA GLN A 241 29.20 1.98 2.21
C GLN A 241 29.89 1.26 1.07
N PHE A 242 29.30 1.35 -0.10
CA PHE A 242 29.94 0.96 -1.35
C PHE A 242 30.75 2.14 -1.91
N GLU A 243 31.95 1.86 -2.42
CA GLU A 243 32.82 2.89 -3.01
C GLU A 243 32.33 3.33 -4.40
N TYR A 244 31.70 2.40 -5.11
CA TYR A 244 31.10 2.63 -6.43
C TYR A 244 29.84 1.78 -6.60
N HIS A 245 29.40 1.53 -7.82
CA HIS A 245 28.15 0.83 -8.08
C HIS A 245 28.10 -0.55 -7.39
N PRO A 246 27.09 -0.85 -6.55
CA PRO A 246 27.09 -2.03 -5.68
C PRO A 246 27.30 -3.36 -6.39
N TYR A 247 26.61 -3.59 -7.52
CA TYR A 247 26.77 -4.85 -8.27
C TYR A 247 28.19 -5.00 -8.82
N GLU A 248 28.77 -3.94 -9.36
CA GLU A 248 30.13 -3.96 -9.92
C GLU A 248 31.16 -4.19 -8.82
N GLN A 249 30.98 -3.52 -7.68
CA GLN A 249 31.90 -3.72 -6.56
C GLN A 249 31.85 -5.16 -6.03
N ILE A 250 30.65 -5.69 -5.76
CA ILE A 250 30.50 -7.06 -5.27
C ILE A 250 31.07 -8.06 -6.28
N GLN A 251 30.83 -7.86 -7.57
CA GLN A 251 31.35 -8.73 -8.64
C GLN A 251 32.88 -8.73 -8.68
N ASN A 252 33.49 -7.56 -8.59
CA ASN A 252 34.93 -7.41 -8.58
C ASN A 252 35.57 -8.00 -7.32
N ASP A 253 35.00 -7.74 -6.15
CA ASP A 253 35.51 -8.23 -4.86
C ASP A 253 35.44 -9.78 -4.77
N LEU A 254 34.44 -10.37 -5.41
CA LEU A 254 34.27 -11.83 -5.49
C LEU A 254 35.03 -12.47 -6.68
N HIS A 255 35.68 -11.66 -7.52
CA HIS A 255 36.42 -12.11 -8.72
C HIS A 255 35.55 -12.98 -9.65
N MET A 256 34.26 -12.62 -9.79
CA MET A 256 33.31 -13.37 -10.63
C MET A 256 33.36 -12.89 -12.07
N ASP A 257 33.88 -13.70 -12.98
CA ASP A 257 33.89 -13.45 -14.43
C ASP A 257 32.63 -14.03 -15.10
N ILE A 258 31.50 -13.37 -14.88
CA ILE A 258 30.19 -13.73 -15.47
C ILE A 258 29.48 -12.49 -15.98
N ASP A 259 28.54 -12.67 -16.90
CA ASP A 259 27.71 -11.60 -17.41
C ASP A 259 26.96 -10.84 -16.29
N TYR A 260 26.78 -9.53 -16.47
CA TYR A 260 26.14 -8.64 -15.48
C TYR A 260 24.73 -9.11 -15.08
N ASP A 261 23.89 -9.51 -16.04
CA ASP A 261 22.53 -9.95 -15.75
C ASP A 261 22.50 -11.27 -14.97
N GLN A 262 23.44 -12.18 -15.30
CA GLN A 262 23.63 -13.42 -14.55
C GLN A 262 24.10 -13.13 -13.12
N PHE A 263 25.05 -12.18 -12.97
CA PHE A 263 25.52 -11.78 -11.65
C PHE A 263 24.43 -11.16 -10.82
N LYS A 264 23.65 -10.24 -11.39
CA LYS A 264 22.48 -9.64 -10.75
C LYS A 264 21.49 -10.70 -10.26
N GLY A 265 21.22 -11.72 -11.09
CA GLY A 265 20.37 -12.85 -10.71
C GLY A 265 20.92 -13.64 -9.50
N LYS A 266 22.25 -13.89 -9.44
CA LYS A 266 22.90 -14.53 -8.28
C LYS A 266 22.79 -13.67 -7.02
N VAL A 267 23.00 -12.35 -7.12
CA VAL A 267 22.85 -11.45 -5.98
C VAL A 267 21.43 -11.51 -5.42
N PHE A 268 20.39 -11.47 -6.26
CA PHE A 268 19.01 -11.64 -5.84
C PHE A 268 18.76 -12.97 -5.14
N GLN A 269 19.28 -14.10 -5.69
CA GLN A 269 19.17 -15.40 -5.07
C GLN A 269 19.79 -15.43 -3.67
N ASN A 270 20.91 -14.72 -3.45
CA ASN A 270 21.58 -14.65 -2.17
C ASN A 270 20.90 -13.69 -1.17
N ILE A 271 20.25 -12.63 -1.64
CA ILE A 271 19.49 -11.72 -0.77
C ILE A 271 18.17 -12.37 -0.29
N TYR A 272 17.45 -13.04 -1.20
CA TYR A 272 16.13 -13.60 -0.91
C TYR A 272 16.14 -15.07 -0.49
N GLY A 273 17.25 -15.75 -0.71
CA GLY A 273 17.45 -17.14 -0.38
C GLY A 273 18.58 -17.34 0.65
N THR A 274 19.17 -18.54 0.62
CA THR A 274 20.34 -18.84 1.47
C THR A 274 21.60 -18.23 0.85
N ILE A 275 22.34 -17.46 1.62
CA ILE A 275 23.61 -16.89 1.18
C ILE A 275 24.63 -18.02 0.98
N THR A 276 25.15 -18.15 -0.23
CA THR A 276 26.09 -19.21 -0.58
C THR A 276 27.47 -18.94 0.02
N PRO A 277 28.32 -20.00 0.24
CA PRO A 277 29.67 -19.82 0.76
C PRO A 277 30.53 -18.84 -0.07
N GLU A 278 30.31 -18.77 -1.37
CA GLU A 278 30.99 -17.84 -2.26
C GLU A 278 30.69 -16.39 -1.90
N PHE A 279 29.39 -16.06 -1.70
CA PHE A 279 28.95 -14.71 -1.31
C PHE A 279 29.30 -14.38 0.15
N MET A 280 29.42 -15.38 1.04
CA MET A 280 29.91 -15.18 2.41
C MET A 280 31.36 -14.69 2.48
N ASN A 281 32.14 -14.75 1.41
CA ASN A 281 33.47 -14.14 1.34
C ASN A 281 33.41 -12.60 1.28
N HIS A 282 32.28 -12.02 0.83
CA HIS A 282 32.09 -10.58 0.78
C HIS A 282 31.54 -10.02 2.11
N THR A 283 32.12 -8.92 2.59
CA THR A 283 31.77 -8.34 3.90
C THR A 283 30.31 -7.93 4.01
N PHE A 284 29.77 -7.33 2.95
CA PHE A 284 28.34 -6.96 2.90
C PHE A 284 27.42 -8.16 3.16
N PHE A 285 27.67 -9.30 2.51
CA PHE A 285 26.81 -10.48 2.69
C PHE A 285 26.95 -11.14 4.06
N ARG A 286 28.15 -11.03 4.68
CA ARG A 286 28.31 -11.44 6.10
C ARG A 286 27.48 -10.57 7.03
N SER A 287 27.43 -9.27 6.76
CA SER A 287 26.59 -8.34 7.54
C SER A 287 25.10 -8.62 7.31
N VAL A 288 24.69 -8.93 6.08
CA VAL A 288 23.31 -9.35 5.77
C VAL A 288 22.95 -10.64 6.48
N GLN A 289 23.84 -11.65 6.50
CA GLN A 289 23.60 -12.90 7.24
C GLN A 289 23.45 -12.66 8.74
N ALA A 290 24.32 -11.83 9.32
CA ALA A 290 24.21 -11.47 10.74
C ALA A 290 22.87 -10.80 11.06
N LEU A 291 22.39 -9.92 10.19
CA LEU A 291 21.07 -9.29 10.30
C LEU A 291 19.93 -10.32 10.21
N ILE A 292 20.00 -11.27 9.29
CA ILE A 292 19.03 -12.37 9.16
C ILE A 292 18.95 -13.18 10.46
N ASP A 293 20.12 -13.55 11.01
CA ASP A 293 20.23 -14.34 12.23
C ASP A 293 19.71 -13.58 13.46
N GLU A 294 20.03 -12.28 13.57
CA GLU A 294 19.53 -11.41 14.63
C GLU A 294 18.00 -11.28 14.57
N MET A 295 17.46 -10.99 13.41
CA MET A 295 16.00 -10.85 13.22
C MET A 295 15.26 -12.14 13.56
N TYR A 296 15.80 -13.29 13.13
CA TYR A 296 15.19 -14.58 13.43
C TYR A 296 15.27 -14.90 14.94
N SER A 297 16.38 -14.61 15.58
CA SER A 297 16.53 -14.77 17.04
C SER A 297 15.51 -13.92 17.81
N LEU A 298 15.30 -12.66 17.39
CA LEU A 298 14.25 -11.81 17.98
C LEU A 298 12.85 -12.40 17.76
N TYR A 299 12.58 -12.90 16.55
CA TYR A 299 11.31 -13.55 16.24
C TYR A 299 11.07 -14.80 17.10
N GLU A 300 12.09 -15.66 17.31
CA GLU A 300 11.98 -16.84 18.19
C GLU A 300 11.79 -16.47 19.66
N THR A 301 12.41 -15.37 20.13
CA THR A 301 12.36 -14.96 21.53
C THR A 301 11.07 -14.20 21.86
N ASP A 302 10.71 -13.24 21.02
CA ASP A 302 9.63 -12.28 21.30
C ASP A 302 8.33 -12.62 20.57
N GLY A 303 8.35 -13.63 19.66
CA GLY A 303 7.23 -14.00 18.81
C GLY A 303 6.93 -12.98 17.69
N LEU A 304 7.76 -11.95 17.55
CA LEU A 304 7.59 -10.90 16.54
C LEU A 304 8.91 -10.21 16.17
N VAL A 305 8.92 -9.62 14.98
CA VAL A 305 9.93 -8.61 14.57
C VAL A 305 9.22 -7.35 14.10
N LYS A 306 9.95 -6.23 14.07
CA LYS A 306 9.42 -4.94 13.63
C LYS A 306 10.10 -4.47 12.37
N SER A 307 9.33 -3.73 11.52
CA SER A 307 9.90 -2.99 10.42
C SER A 307 10.69 -1.77 10.89
N TRP A 308 11.52 -1.18 10.01
CA TRP A 308 12.48 -0.13 10.39
C TRP A 308 11.87 1.27 10.50
N PHE A 309 10.97 1.64 9.58
CA PHE A 309 10.55 3.05 9.50
C PHE A 309 9.33 3.37 10.34
N TYR A 310 8.41 2.43 10.47
CA TYR A 310 7.17 2.63 11.23
C TYR A 310 7.02 1.67 12.40
N GLU A 311 7.95 0.73 12.61
CA GLU A 311 7.86 -0.31 13.64
C GLU A 311 6.63 -1.22 13.49
N LYS A 312 6.16 -1.41 12.25
CA LYS A 312 5.10 -2.39 11.95
C LYS A 312 5.54 -3.77 12.44
N ARG A 313 4.66 -4.47 13.13
CA ARG A 313 4.93 -5.80 13.68
C ARG A 313 4.70 -6.89 12.65
N PHE A 314 5.54 -7.91 12.69
CA PHE A 314 5.39 -9.19 11.97
C PHE A 314 5.36 -10.31 13.02
N SER A 315 4.18 -10.90 13.21
CA SER A 315 3.93 -12.04 14.08
C SER A 315 3.26 -13.15 13.26
N ASP A 316 3.16 -14.35 13.85
CA ASP A 316 2.41 -15.47 13.28
C ASP A 316 2.78 -15.85 11.84
N ILE A 317 4.07 -15.71 11.49
CA ILE A 317 4.58 -16.11 10.18
C ILE A 317 4.53 -17.64 10.08
N GLN A 318 3.62 -18.16 9.27
CA GLN A 318 3.49 -19.59 9.06
C GLN A 318 4.80 -20.19 8.52
N ASP A 319 5.23 -21.34 9.07
CA ASP A 319 6.47 -22.02 8.69
C ASP A 319 7.66 -21.04 8.66
N ALA A 320 7.83 -20.26 9.72
CA ALA A 320 8.86 -19.24 9.83
C ALA A 320 10.25 -19.87 9.70
N THR A 321 11.05 -19.31 8.82
CA THR A 321 12.48 -19.61 8.66
C THR A 321 13.26 -18.28 8.68
N PRO A 322 14.58 -18.27 8.96
CA PRO A 322 15.36 -17.03 8.97
C PRO A 322 15.15 -16.21 7.69
N ASN A 323 15.26 -16.83 6.53
CA ASN A 323 15.08 -16.12 5.25
C ASN A 323 13.64 -15.65 5.05
N LYS A 324 12.63 -16.38 5.51
CA LYS A 324 11.23 -15.98 5.35
C LYS A 324 10.89 -14.77 6.21
N VAL A 325 11.34 -14.74 7.47
CA VAL A 325 11.20 -13.60 8.37
C VAL A 325 11.88 -12.37 7.78
N PHE A 326 13.13 -12.52 7.37
CA PHE A 326 13.91 -11.46 6.73
C PHE A 326 13.22 -10.92 5.46
N ASN A 327 12.74 -11.81 4.58
CA ASN A 327 12.08 -11.42 3.34
C ASN A 327 10.79 -10.62 3.58
N TYR A 328 10.02 -10.95 4.62
CA TYR A 328 8.82 -10.19 4.97
C TYR A 328 9.18 -8.77 5.39
N VAL A 329 10.19 -8.63 6.24
CA VAL A 329 10.62 -7.31 6.71
C VAL A 329 11.28 -6.51 5.59
N LEU A 330 12.11 -7.13 4.73
CA LEU A 330 12.77 -6.46 3.61
C LEU A 330 11.76 -5.92 2.59
N GLN A 331 10.72 -6.69 2.27
CA GLN A 331 9.67 -6.25 1.34
C GLN A 331 8.80 -5.13 1.94
N SER A 332 8.51 -5.19 3.23
CA SER A 332 7.85 -4.09 3.92
C SER A 332 8.71 -2.83 3.95
N LEU A 333 9.99 -3.00 4.22
CA LEU A 333 10.97 -1.90 4.24
C LEU A 333 11.02 -1.16 2.89
N GLU A 334 11.02 -1.90 1.78
CA GLU A 334 10.89 -1.34 0.43
C GLU A 334 9.64 -0.44 0.34
N THR A 335 8.48 -0.97 0.72
CA THR A 335 7.22 -0.23 0.64
C THR A 335 7.21 0.99 1.57
N GLU A 336 7.68 0.83 2.80
CA GLU A 336 7.75 1.92 3.78
C GLU A 336 8.68 3.05 3.32
N TYR A 337 9.84 2.70 2.79
CA TYR A 337 10.76 3.67 2.19
C TYR A 337 10.09 4.42 1.03
N ASN A 338 9.44 3.67 0.14
CA ASN A 338 8.77 4.24 -1.03
C ASN A 338 7.58 5.13 -0.64
N VAL A 339 6.76 4.75 0.34
CA VAL A 339 5.67 5.58 0.85
C VAL A 339 6.19 6.90 1.39
N ARG A 340 7.26 6.88 2.19
CA ARG A 340 7.90 8.12 2.68
C ARG A 340 8.48 8.96 1.54
N LYS A 341 9.07 8.34 0.54
CA LYS A 341 9.60 9.01 -0.65
C LYS A 341 8.49 9.64 -1.47
N ILE A 342 7.43 8.90 -1.77
CA ILE A 342 6.27 9.42 -2.52
C ILE A 342 5.65 10.61 -1.76
N LYS A 343 5.47 10.50 -0.44
CA LYS A 343 4.98 11.62 0.40
C LYS A 343 5.81 12.88 0.21
N SER A 344 7.14 12.76 0.07
CA SER A 344 8.02 13.92 -0.19
C SER A 344 7.94 14.46 -1.62
N ILE A 345 7.49 13.66 -2.57
CA ILE A 345 7.40 14.00 -4.00
C ILE A 345 6.05 14.65 -4.34
N LEU A 346 4.96 14.21 -3.72
CA LEU A 346 3.61 14.70 -4.00
C LEU A 346 3.47 16.24 -3.99
N PRO A 347 4.14 17.01 -3.11
CA PRO A 347 4.09 18.47 -3.17
C PRO A 347 4.55 19.08 -4.50
N HIS A 348 5.48 18.42 -5.23
CA HIS A 348 5.96 18.89 -6.52
C HIS A 348 4.92 18.74 -7.64
N LEU A 349 3.92 17.87 -7.43
CA LEU A 349 2.80 17.64 -8.36
C LEU A 349 1.58 18.54 -8.04
N LYS A 350 1.61 19.24 -6.90
CA LYS A 350 0.48 20.10 -6.52
C LYS A 350 0.30 21.23 -7.53
N ASN A 351 -0.94 21.40 -8.01
CA ASN A 351 -1.30 22.38 -9.04
C ASN A 351 -0.60 22.16 -10.40
N LYS A 352 -0.13 20.94 -10.67
CA LYS A 352 0.39 20.53 -11.95
C LYS A 352 -0.68 19.79 -12.76
N LYS A 353 -0.51 19.82 -14.11
CA LYS A 353 -1.29 18.99 -15.02
C LYS A 353 -0.77 17.54 -15.01
N SER A 354 0.55 17.37 -14.91
CA SER A 354 1.21 16.08 -14.77
C SER A 354 0.78 15.34 -13.52
N VAL A 355 0.67 14.02 -13.58
CA VAL A 355 0.16 13.20 -12.50
C VAL A 355 1.08 12.01 -12.18
N PHE A 356 1.08 11.59 -10.92
CA PHE A 356 1.62 10.29 -10.54
C PHE A 356 0.62 9.22 -10.94
N MET A 357 0.95 8.44 -11.97
CA MET A 357 0.02 7.53 -12.62
C MET A 357 -0.02 6.16 -11.97
N MET A 358 1.14 5.55 -11.67
CA MET A 358 1.23 4.18 -11.13
C MET A 358 2.43 4.01 -10.21
N TYR A 359 2.29 3.15 -9.21
CA TYR A 359 3.37 2.63 -8.39
C TYR A 359 3.50 1.12 -8.60
N LEU A 360 4.69 0.67 -9.00
CA LEU A 360 4.99 -0.74 -9.28
C LEU A 360 6.28 -1.14 -8.53
N TYR A 361 6.18 -1.36 -7.22
CA TYR A 361 7.28 -1.78 -6.33
C TYR A 361 8.46 -0.79 -6.31
N ASP A 362 9.51 -1.04 -7.07
CA ASP A 362 10.71 -0.19 -7.20
C ASP A 362 10.60 0.86 -8.32
N ALA A 363 9.47 0.88 -9.05
CA ALA A 363 9.22 1.78 -10.17
C ALA A 363 8.05 2.74 -9.93
N PHE A 364 8.25 4.00 -10.30
CA PHE A 364 7.29 5.11 -10.16
C PHE A 364 6.98 5.67 -11.54
N ILE A 365 5.73 5.61 -11.96
CA ILE A 365 5.31 5.96 -13.30
C ILE A 365 4.45 7.22 -13.27
N PHE A 366 4.85 8.21 -14.05
CA PHE A 366 4.20 9.49 -14.18
C PHE A 366 3.69 9.70 -15.60
N ASP A 367 2.58 10.42 -15.72
CA ASP A 367 2.06 10.94 -16.97
C ASP A 367 2.38 12.44 -17.01
N ILE A 368 3.37 12.82 -17.82
CA ILE A 368 3.97 14.16 -17.84
C ILE A 368 3.37 14.98 -18.98
N HIS A 369 2.79 16.15 -18.62
CA HIS A 369 2.27 17.12 -19.57
C HIS A 369 3.41 17.78 -20.37
N PRO A 370 3.26 18.03 -21.69
CA PRO A 370 4.34 18.57 -22.52
C PRO A 370 4.89 19.93 -22.05
N GLU A 371 4.07 20.78 -21.43
CA GLU A 371 4.51 22.06 -20.86
C GLU A 371 5.27 21.90 -19.53
N GLU A 372 5.32 20.71 -18.95
CA GLU A 372 5.90 20.45 -17.63
C GLU A 372 7.06 19.44 -17.67
N MET A 373 7.74 19.30 -18.82
CA MET A 373 8.85 18.36 -18.97
C MET A 373 10.03 18.62 -18.01
N ASN A 374 10.19 19.85 -17.52
CA ASN A 374 11.16 20.17 -16.48
C ASN A 374 10.90 19.47 -15.14
N LEU A 375 9.68 18.97 -14.93
CA LEU A 375 9.32 18.20 -13.75
C LEU A 375 10.15 16.91 -13.63
N ILE A 376 10.60 16.33 -14.74
CA ILE A 376 11.43 15.13 -14.75
C ILE A 376 12.69 15.36 -13.90
N HIS A 377 13.39 16.49 -14.09
CA HIS A 377 14.61 16.80 -13.32
C HIS A 377 14.31 17.09 -11.84
N ILE A 378 13.16 17.73 -11.56
CA ILE A 378 12.73 18.00 -10.19
C ILE A 378 12.45 16.69 -9.46
N LEU A 379 11.71 15.79 -10.10
CA LEU A 379 11.40 14.47 -9.55
C LEU A 379 12.65 13.61 -9.41
N GLN A 380 13.56 13.61 -10.41
CA GLN A 380 14.84 12.92 -10.31
C GLN A 380 15.60 13.37 -9.05
N SER A 381 15.79 14.66 -8.88
CA SER A 381 16.49 15.21 -7.71
C SER A 381 15.81 14.83 -6.39
N ALA A 382 14.47 14.71 -6.37
CA ALA A 382 13.72 14.29 -5.20
C ALA A 382 13.87 12.77 -4.92
N PHE A 383 14.01 11.94 -5.96
CA PHE A 383 14.28 10.50 -5.82
C PHE A 383 15.72 10.23 -5.38
N GLU A 384 16.70 10.96 -5.95
CA GLU A 384 18.14 10.75 -5.74
C GLU A 384 18.65 11.35 -4.42
N THR A 385 17.92 11.11 -3.33
CA THR A 385 18.41 11.42 -1.98
C THR A 385 18.86 10.14 -1.29
N ASP A 386 19.59 10.24 -0.19
CA ASP A 386 20.02 9.09 0.60
C ASP A 386 20.92 8.08 -0.15
N ASN A 387 21.74 8.52 -1.07
CA ASN A 387 22.57 7.68 -1.95
C ASN A 387 21.76 6.71 -2.86
N MET A 388 20.47 6.95 -3.03
CA MET A 388 19.64 6.25 -4.01
C MET A 388 19.83 6.93 -5.37
N SER A 389 20.04 6.15 -6.42
CA SER A 389 20.03 6.63 -7.81
C SER A 389 18.84 6.01 -8.54
N VAL A 390 18.33 6.72 -9.54
CA VAL A 390 17.24 6.24 -10.39
C VAL A 390 17.67 6.19 -11.85
N LYS A 391 17.21 5.16 -12.56
CA LYS A 391 17.18 5.12 -14.02
C LYS A 391 15.87 5.71 -14.49
N ILE A 392 15.94 6.58 -15.50
CA ILE A 392 14.76 7.26 -16.04
C ILE A 392 14.47 6.71 -17.41
N TYR A 393 13.24 6.34 -17.63
CA TYR A 393 12.74 5.87 -18.93
C TYR A 393 11.60 6.77 -19.38
N SER A 394 11.52 7.06 -20.68
CA SER A 394 10.43 7.89 -21.23
C SER A 394 9.95 7.35 -22.58
N GLY A 395 8.66 7.53 -22.86
CA GLY A 395 8.05 7.12 -24.11
C GLY A 395 6.62 7.67 -24.25
N ASP A 396 6.00 7.41 -25.41
CA ASP A 396 4.63 7.82 -25.68
C ASP A 396 3.61 6.84 -25.07
N ASP A 397 4.04 5.60 -24.86
CA ASP A 397 3.31 4.55 -24.17
C ASP A 397 4.23 3.78 -23.22
N PHE A 398 3.63 3.02 -22.30
CA PHE A 398 4.37 2.31 -21.25
C PHE A 398 5.14 1.08 -21.74
N GLY A 399 4.77 0.53 -22.92
CA GLY A 399 5.45 -0.62 -23.53
C GLY A 399 6.74 -0.25 -24.24
N HIS A 400 6.86 0.99 -24.72
CA HIS A 400 7.97 1.46 -25.54
C HIS A 400 8.81 2.57 -24.89
N ILE A 401 8.81 2.63 -23.54
CA ILE A 401 9.69 3.57 -22.82
C ILE A 401 11.16 3.19 -23.03
N LYS A 402 12.03 4.20 -23.19
CA LYS A 402 13.48 4.07 -23.36
C LYS A 402 14.20 4.89 -22.32
N GLN A 403 15.36 4.40 -21.89
CA GLN A 403 16.22 5.13 -20.96
C GLN A 403 16.68 6.45 -21.59
N ILE A 404 16.62 7.54 -20.81
CA ILE A 404 17.01 8.89 -21.21
C ILE A 404 18.11 9.44 -20.30
#